data_7e45b09f3be01a829663eb46cd749ba4
#
_entry.id   7e45b09f3be01a829663eb46cd749ba4
#
_cell.length_a   1.000
_cell.length_b   1.000
_cell.length_c   1.000
_cell.angle_alpha   90.00
_cell.angle_beta   90.00
_cell.angle_gamma   90.00
#
_symmetry.space_group_name_H-M   'P 1'
#
loop_
_entity.id
_entity.type
_entity.pdbx_description
1 polymer ?
#
loop_
_entity_poly.entity_id
_entity_poly.type
_entity_poly.pdbx_seq_one_letter_code
_entity_poly.pdbx_strand_id
1 'polypeptide(L)'
;KLLKEKGVQARWYVLGEGELREVLLRQINRLGLEKDFILLGAVENPYPYYAQCDLYVHATRFEGKSIAVQEAKILGCPILVSDCNGNREQVKDGVDGSVCALTPESVSTKIEELLENERQRKIYGCRSAEALLMEKPDIKSLFWN
;
A
#
# COMPACT_ATOMS: atom_id res chain seq x y z
N LYS A 1 4.21 14.05 7.45
CA LYS A 1 5.01 15.13 8.02
C LYS A 1 6.46 14.69 8.16
N LEU A 2 6.76 13.57 8.84
CA LEU A 2 8.13 13.08 9.05
C LEU A 2 8.96 12.98 7.75
N LEU A 3 8.38 12.46 6.66
CA LEU A 3 9.05 12.42 5.36
C LEU A 3 9.43 13.81 4.86
N LYS A 4 8.52 14.77 4.97
CA LYS A 4 8.76 16.17 4.55
C LYS A 4 9.87 16.83 5.38
N GLU A 5 9.91 16.56 6.69
CA GLU A 5 10.97 17.05 7.59
C GLU A 5 12.34 16.47 7.25
N LYS A 6 12.38 15.27 6.70
CA LYS A 6 13.59 14.61 6.18
C LYS A 6 13.96 15.04 4.75
N GLY A 7 13.15 15.88 4.10
CA GLY A 7 13.39 16.32 2.72
C GLY A 7 12.97 15.31 1.65
N VAL A 8 12.27 14.23 2.04
CA VAL A 8 11.77 13.23 1.09
C VAL A 8 10.60 13.81 0.29
N GLN A 9 10.76 13.86 -1.01
CA GLN A 9 9.70 14.31 -1.93
C GLN A 9 8.74 13.16 -2.22
N ALA A 10 7.54 13.21 -1.65
CA ALA A 10 6.52 12.21 -1.84
C ALA A 10 5.13 12.85 -1.88
N ARG A 11 4.25 12.32 -2.70
CA ARG A 11 2.82 12.63 -2.68
C ARG A 11 2.04 11.38 -2.33
N TRP A 12 1.18 11.50 -1.35
CA TRP A 12 0.32 10.42 -0.91
C TRP A 12 -1.11 10.67 -1.37
N TYR A 13 -1.63 9.77 -2.15
CA TYR A 13 -3.02 9.80 -2.61
C TYR A 13 -3.83 8.76 -1.82
N VAL A 14 -4.95 9.19 -1.25
CA VAL A 14 -5.89 8.33 -0.54
C VAL A 14 -7.18 8.25 -1.33
N LEU A 15 -7.53 7.02 -1.73
CA LEU A 15 -8.77 6.71 -2.42
C LEU A 15 -9.79 6.18 -1.41
N GLY A 16 -11.01 6.62 -1.53
CA GLY A 16 -12.12 6.22 -0.66
C GLY A 16 -12.76 7.37 0.10
N GLU A 17 -13.90 7.09 0.67
CA GLU A 17 -14.67 8.00 1.53
C GLU A 17 -14.79 7.41 2.93
N GLY A 18 -15.06 8.26 3.92
CA GLY A 18 -15.27 7.84 5.29
C GLY A 18 -15.62 9.01 6.21
N GLU A 19 -16.19 8.68 7.34
CA GLU A 19 -16.66 9.64 8.34
C GLU A 19 -15.54 10.56 8.86
N LEU A 20 -14.30 10.11 8.80
CA LEU A 20 -13.15 10.86 9.28
C LEU A 20 -12.58 11.87 8.27
N ARG A 21 -13.18 12.01 7.08
CA ARG A 21 -12.67 12.89 6.02
C ARG A 21 -12.40 14.31 6.53
N GLU A 22 -13.38 14.93 7.20
CA GLU A 22 -13.25 16.29 7.71
C GLU A 22 -12.16 16.42 8.79
N VAL A 23 -12.01 15.39 9.62
CA VAL A 23 -10.97 15.35 10.65
C VAL A 23 -9.58 15.29 9.98
N LEU A 24 -9.44 14.46 8.95
CA LEU A 24 -8.19 14.33 8.19
C LEU A 24 -7.85 15.62 7.44
N LEU A 25 -8.82 16.28 6.81
CA LEU A 25 -8.60 17.58 6.13
C LEU A 25 -8.09 18.64 7.10
N ARG A 26 -8.69 18.76 8.28
CA ARG A 26 -8.21 19.69 9.31
C ARG A 26 -6.77 19.35 9.75
N GLN A 27 -6.44 18.07 9.86
CA GLN A 27 -5.10 17.64 10.23
C GLN A 27 -4.07 17.90 9.12
N ILE A 28 -4.43 17.65 7.86
CA ILE A 28 -3.61 17.95 6.68
C ILE A 28 -3.26 19.45 6.67
N ASN A 29 -4.26 20.31 6.81
CA ASN A 29 -4.09 21.77 6.83
C ASN A 29 -3.20 22.20 8.02
N ARG A 30 -3.48 21.69 9.22
CA ARG A 30 -2.67 22.01 10.42
C ARG A 30 -1.19 21.63 10.26
N LEU A 31 -0.91 20.59 9.49
CA LEU A 31 0.45 20.10 9.27
C LEU A 31 1.12 20.69 8.01
N GLY A 32 0.41 21.52 7.23
CA GLY A 32 0.91 22.09 5.97
C GLY A 32 1.21 21.05 4.91
N LEU A 33 0.31 20.04 4.77
CA LEU A 33 0.48 18.89 3.89
C LEU A 33 -0.49 18.88 2.71
N GLU A 34 -1.17 19.99 2.41
CA GLU A 34 -2.24 20.06 1.39
C GLU A 34 -1.77 19.67 -0.01
N LYS A 35 -0.47 19.86 -0.29
CA LYS A 35 0.13 19.51 -1.58
C LYS A 35 0.75 18.11 -1.59
N ASP A 36 0.94 17.51 -0.41
CA ASP A 36 1.69 16.26 -0.24
C ASP A 36 0.79 15.09 0.14
N PHE A 37 -0.41 15.36 0.73
CA PHE A 37 -1.35 14.33 1.17
C PHE A 37 -2.77 14.66 0.69
N ILE A 38 -3.22 13.93 -0.32
CA ILE A 38 -4.38 14.27 -1.13
C ILE A 38 -5.48 13.23 -0.95
N LEU A 39 -6.63 13.66 -0.43
CA LEU A 39 -7.82 12.83 -0.30
C LEU A 39 -8.65 12.94 -1.59
N LEU A 40 -8.58 11.92 -2.45
CA LEU A 40 -9.27 11.90 -3.74
C LEU A 40 -10.78 11.63 -3.62
N GLY A 41 -11.21 11.02 -2.49
CA GLY A 41 -12.59 10.57 -2.35
C GLY A 41 -12.84 9.21 -3.03
N ALA A 42 -14.11 8.86 -3.20
CA ALA A 42 -14.48 7.64 -3.91
C ALA A 42 -14.12 7.75 -5.39
N VAL A 43 -13.47 6.72 -5.92
CA VAL A 43 -13.12 6.59 -7.33
C VAL A 43 -13.77 5.33 -7.90
N GLU A 44 -14.34 5.42 -9.09
CA GLU A 44 -14.95 4.25 -9.75
C GLU A 44 -13.93 3.19 -10.15
N ASN A 45 -12.75 3.65 -10.60
CA ASN A 45 -11.68 2.78 -11.05
C ASN A 45 -10.36 3.15 -10.36
N PRO A 46 -9.89 2.36 -9.36
CA PRO A 46 -8.64 2.60 -8.67
C PRO A 46 -7.40 2.12 -9.46
N TYR A 47 -7.55 1.29 -10.46
CA TYR A 47 -6.45 0.62 -11.15
C TYR A 47 -5.43 1.55 -11.82
N PRO A 48 -5.82 2.70 -12.44
CA PRO A 48 -4.84 3.66 -12.95
C PRO A 48 -3.94 4.26 -11.87
N TYR A 49 -4.43 4.37 -10.63
CA TYR A 49 -3.62 4.84 -9.51
C TYR A 49 -2.62 3.77 -9.06
N TYR A 50 -3.06 2.52 -8.96
CA TYR A 50 -2.17 1.40 -8.64
C TYR A 50 -1.08 1.23 -9.70
N ALA A 51 -1.43 1.29 -10.99
CA ALA A 51 -0.48 1.11 -12.09
C ALA A 51 0.60 2.21 -12.17
N GLN A 52 0.37 3.36 -11.57
CA GLN A 52 1.27 4.52 -11.62
C GLN A 52 1.97 4.81 -10.29
N CYS A 53 1.60 4.12 -9.21
CA CYS A 53 2.20 4.41 -7.92
C CYS A 53 3.62 3.82 -7.80
N ASP A 54 4.52 4.58 -7.20
CA ASP A 54 5.86 4.10 -6.85
C ASP A 54 5.84 3.12 -5.67
N LEU A 55 4.82 3.24 -4.81
CA LEU A 55 4.64 2.42 -3.62
C LEU A 55 3.17 2.43 -3.18
N TYR A 56 2.58 1.26 -3.05
CA TYR A 56 1.27 1.09 -2.41
C TYR A 56 1.46 0.87 -0.91
N VAL A 57 0.81 1.71 -0.10
CA VAL A 57 0.91 1.64 1.37
C VAL A 57 -0.45 1.31 1.99
N HIS A 58 -0.52 0.22 2.74
CA HIS A 58 -1.73 -0.22 3.43
C HIS A 58 -1.50 -0.23 4.95
N ALA A 59 -1.63 0.95 5.56
CA ALA A 59 -1.41 1.16 6.99
C ALA A 59 -2.74 1.05 7.76
N THR A 60 -3.09 -0.16 8.17
CA THR A 60 -4.32 -0.47 8.91
C THR A 60 -4.03 -1.11 10.26
N ARG A 61 -4.94 -0.94 11.23
CA ARG A 61 -4.86 -1.59 12.55
C ARG A 61 -5.38 -3.02 12.53
N PHE A 62 -6.43 -3.24 11.76
CA PHE A 62 -7.11 -4.53 11.64
C PHE A 62 -7.44 -4.77 10.18
N GLU A 63 -7.08 -5.93 9.71
CA GLU A 63 -7.41 -6.38 8.37
C GLU A 63 -7.67 -7.88 8.39
N GLY A 64 -8.66 -8.32 7.64
CA GLY A 64 -8.81 -9.70 7.27
C GLY A 64 -8.02 -9.96 5.99
N LYS A 65 -8.70 -10.31 4.92
CA LYS A 65 -8.08 -10.42 3.59
C LYS A 65 -8.44 -9.19 2.75
N SER A 66 -7.51 -8.25 2.61
CA SER A 66 -7.72 -7.01 1.89
C SER A 66 -7.79 -7.22 0.39
N ILE A 67 -8.93 -6.90 -0.22
CA ILE A 67 -9.08 -6.91 -1.68
C ILE A 67 -8.16 -5.88 -2.32
N ALA A 68 -8.03 -4.70 -1.72
CA ALA A 68 -7.16 -3.63 -2.23
C ALA A 68 -5.68 -4.04 -2.27
N VAL A 69 -5.20 -4.79 -1.27
CA VAL A 69 -3.84 -5.38 -1.30
C VAL A 69 -3.71 -6.39 -2.43
N GLN A 70 -4.73 -7.22 -2.66
CA GLN A 70 -4.69 -8.19 -3.77
C GLN A 70 -4.69 -7.49 -5.13
N GLU A 71 -5.51 -6.47 -5.33
CA GLU A 71 -5.53 -5.66 -6.55
C GLU A 71 -4.17 -5.01 -6.81
N ALA A 72 -3.57 -4.42 -5.79
CA ALA A 72 -2.23 -3.84 -5.89
C ALA A 72 -1.18 -4.89 -6.27
N LYS A 73 -1.24 -6.11 -5.68
CA LYS A 73 -0.36 -7.23 -6.04
C LYS A 73 -0.54 -7.66 -7.50
N ILE A 74 -1.78 -7.82 -7.99
CA ILE A 74 -2.07 -8.20 -9.38
C ILE A 74 -1.45 -7.20 -10.36
N LEU A 75 -1.48 -5.92 -10.02
CA LEU A 75 -0.94 -4.85 -10.85
C LEU A 75 0.57 -4.66 -10.69
N GLY A 76 1.24 -5.50 -9.90
CA GLY A 76 2.68 -5.45 -9.71
C GLY A 76 3.16 -4.23 -8.92
N CYS A 77 2.31 -3.66 -8.06
CA CYS A 77 2.73 -2.56 -7.21
C CYS A 77 3.76 -3.04 -6.17
N PRO A 78 4.81 -2.28 -5.90
CA PRO A 78 5.57 -2.46 -4.67
C PRO A 78 4.70 -2.19 -3.46
N ILE A 79 4.70 -3.08 -2.47
CA ILE A 79 3.74 -3.04 -1.36
C ILE A 79 4.44 -2.86 -0.01
N LEU A 80 3.92 -1.94 0.78
CA LEU A 80 4.22 -1.78 2.19
C LEU A 80 2.93 -1.90 3.00
N VAL A 81 2.89 -2.80 3.96
CA VAL A 81 1.74 -3.00 4.85
C VAL A 81 2.13 -2.86 6.32
N SER A 82 1.16 -2.49 7.14
CA SER A 82 1.30 -2.54 8.60
C SER A 82 1.25 -3.97 9.12
N ASP A 83 1.90 -4.17 10.26
CA ASP A 83 2.00 -5.46 10.92
C ASP A 83 0.69 -5.83 11.64
N CYS A 84 -0.20 -6.52 10.93
CA CYS A 84 -1.40 -7.17 11.47
C CYS A 84 -1.62 -8.53 10.77
N ASN A 85 -2.44 -9.40 11.38
CA ASN A 85 -2.59 -10.78 10.93
C ASN A 85 -2.95 -10.89 9.45
N GLY A 86 -4.01 -10.23 9.00
CA GLY A 86 -4.45 -10.31 7.61
C GLY A 86 -3.43 -9.77 6.60
N ASN A 87 -2.61 -8.79 6.98
CA ASN A 87 -1.53 -8.30 6.13
C ASN A 87 -0.38 -9.31 6.04
N ARG A 88 0.01 -9.95 7.15
CA ARG A 88 1.05 -10.99 7.17
C ARG A 88 0.69 -12.22 6.36
N GLU A 89 -0.60 -12.53 6.23
CA GLU A 89 -1.07 -13.62 5.38
C GLU A 89 -0.95 -13.30 3.89
N GLN A 90 -1.01 -12.01 3.53
CA GLN A 90 -1.01 -11.57 2.14
C GLN A 90 0.36 -11.11 1.65
N VAL A 91 1.25 -10.64 2.53
CA VAL A 91 2.55 -10.07 2.19
C VAL A 91 3.65 -10.73 3.02
N LYS A 92 4.63 -11.31 2.34
CA LYS A 92 5.82 -11.90 2.96
C LYS A 92 6.93 -10.85 3.01
N ASP A 93 7.24 -10.37 4.22
CA ASP A 93 8.24 -9.33 4.44
C ASP A 93 9.60 -9.67 3.81
N GLY A 94 10.16 -8.72 3.10
CA GLY A 94 11.44 -8.89 2.39
C GLY A 94 11.40 -9.76 1.13
N VAL A 95 10.25 -10.38 0.81
CA VAL A 95 10.10 -11.28 -0.34
C VAL A 95 9.25 -10.65 -1.44
N ASP A 96 7.97 -10.42 -1.19
CA ASP A 96 7.02 -9.86 -2.15
C ASP A 96 6.41 -8.50 -1.71
N GLY A 97 6.97 -7.92 -0.67
CA GLY A 97 6.61 -6.63 -0.12
C GLY A 97 7.34 -6.37 1.18
N SER A 98 6.91 -5.34 1.90
CA SER A 98 7.48 -4.98 3.19
C SER A 98 6.40 -4.87 4.26
N VAL A 99 6.73 -5.27 5.49
CA VAL A 99 5.87 -5.17 6.67
C VAL A 99 6.54 -4.25 7.69
N CYS A 100 5.79 -3.35 8.31
CA CYS A 100 6.31 -2.44 9.34
C CYS A 100 5.35 -2.28 10.51
N ALA A 101 5.88 -1.88 11.66
CA ALA A 101 5.03 -1.51 12.79
C ALA A 101 4.12 -0.32 12.42
N LEU A 102 2.89 -0.31 12.93
CA LEU A 102 1.94 0.77 12.68
C LEU A 102 2.22 1.97 13.60
N THR A 103 3.39 2.56 13.45
CA THR A 103 3.78 3.84 14.07
C THR A 103 4.21 4.83 12.99
N PRO A 104 4.01 6.13 13.18
CA PRO A 104 4.43 7.14 12.22
C PRO A 104 5.92 7.01 11.83
N GLU A 105 6.77 6.73 12.82
CA GLU A 105 8.21 6.59 12.66
C GLU A 105 8.56 5.36 11.80
N SER A 106 8.00 4.19 12.13
CA SER A 106 8.27 2.96 11.39
C SER A 106 7.76 3.04 9.95
N VAL A 107 6.54 3.54 9.76
CA VAL A 107 5.95 3.72 8.42
C VAL A 107 6.78 4.70 7.60
N SER A 108 7.16 5.87 8.17
CA SER A 108 7.94 6.87 7.43
C SER A 108 9.33 6.37 7.07
N THR A 109 10.02 5.68 7.98
CA THR A 109 11.33 5.09 7.72
C THR A 109 11.27 4.06 6.59
N LYS A 110 10.26 3.18 6.64
CA LYS A 110 10.12 2.15 5.61
C LYS A 110 9.73 2.72 4.23
N ILE A 111 8.91 3.77 4.19
CA ILE A 111 8.61 4.50 2.95
C ILE A 111 9.89 5.14 2.39
N GLU A 112 10.67 5.83 3.20
CA GLU A 112 11.94 6.45 2.80
C GLU A 112 12.89 5.42 2.19
N GLU A 113 13.16 4.30 2.88
CA GLU A 113 14.00 3.20 2.41
C GLU A 113 13.54 2.67 1.05
N LEU A 114 12.24 2.46 0.88
CA LEU A 114 11.69 1.92 -0.36
C LEU A 114 11.71 2.95 -1.49
N LEU A 115 11.44 4.23 -1.23
CA LEU A 115 11.51 5.27 -2.26
C LEU A 115 12.93 5.49 -2.76
N GLU A 116 13.93 5.36 -1.91
CA GLU A 116 15.36 5.44 -2.29
C GLU A 116 15.87 4.19 -3.04
N ASN A 117 15.17 3.06 -2.91
CA ASN A 117 15.62 1.77 -3.50
C ASN A 117 14.67 1.31 -4.63
N GLU A 118 14.80 1.91 -5.80
CA GLU A 118 14.02 1.55 -7.00
C GLU A 118 14.16 0.06 -7.35
N ARG A 119 15.37 -0.50 -7.23
CA ARG A 119 15.61 -1.92 -7.53
C ARG A 119 14.78 -2.83 -6.63
N GLN A 120 14.70 -2.51 -5.34
CA GLN A 120 13.91 -3.29 -4.39
C GLN A 120 12.41 -3.18 -4.68
N ARG A 121 11.93 -1.98 -5.03
CA ARG A 121 10.53 -1.79 -5.44
C ARG A 121 10.18 -2.64 -6.65
N LYS A 122 11.02 -2.65 -7.68
CA LYS A 122 10.81 -3.49 -8.88
C LYS A 122 10.77 -4.98 -8.54
N ILE A 123 11.66 -5.45 -7.66
CA ILE A 123 11.66 -6.85 -7.21
C ILE A 123 10.35 -7.19 -6.49
N TYR A 124 9.90 -6.34 -5.57
CA TYR A 124 8.64 -6.55 -4.85
C TYR A 124 7.43 -6.55 -5.78
N GLY A 125 7.35 -5.60 -6.72
CA GLY A 125 6.28 -5.57 -7.71
C GLY A 125 6.18 -6.84 -8.55
N CYS A 126 7.30 -7.33 -9.08
CA CYS A 126 7.33 -8.59 -9.82
C CYS A 126 6.90 -9.78 -8.96
N ARG A 127 7.50 -9.94 -7.79
CA ARG A 127 7.22 -11.09 -6.90
C ARG A 127 5.82 -11.09 -6.34
N SER A 128 5.25 -9.92 -6.05
CA SER A 128 3.87 -9.81 -5.56
C SER A 128 2.86 -10.29 -6.62
N ALA A 129 3.07 -9.94 -7.87
CA ALA A 129 2.23 -10.42 -8.98
C ALA A 129 2.38 -11.93 -9.20
N GLU A 130 3.61 -12.45 -9.19
CA GLU A 130 3.90 -13.89 -9.33
C GLU A 130 3.27 -14.72 -8.20
N ALA A 131 3.37 -14.27 -6.94
CA ALA A 131 2.83 -14.97 -5.78
C ALA A 131 1.32 -15.20 -5.92
N LEU A 132 0.56 -14.21 -6.38
CA LEU A 132 -0.88 -14.35 -6.60
C LEU A 132 -1.24 -15.29 -7.75
N LEU A 133 -0.42 -15.33 -8.80
CA LEU A 133 -0.63 -16.25 -9.91
C LEU A 133 -0.45 -17.72 -9.48
N MET A 134 0.43 -17.97 -8.51
CA MET A 134 0.68 -19.30 -7.94
C MET A 134 -0.36 -19.72 -6.89
N GLU A 135 -1.00 -18.76 -6.22
CA GLU A 135 -2.06 -19.03 -5.24
C GLU A 135 -3.43 -19.36 -5.87
N LYS A 136 -3.57 -19.30 -7.21
CA LYS A 136 -4.82 -19.72 -7.83
C LYS A 136 -5.01 -21.21 -7.57
N PRO A 137 -6.08 -21.61 -6.86
CA PRO A 137 -6.44 -23.03 -6.82
C PRO A 137 -6.59 -23.50 -8.28
N ASP A 138 -6.11 -24.68 -8.57
CA ASP A 138 -6.35 -25.30 -9.87
C ASP A 138 -7.87 -25.38 -10.08
N ILE A 139 -8.39 -24.40 -10.84
CA ILE A 139 -9.83 -24.30 -11.12
C ILE A 139 -10.36 -25.59 -11.73
N LYS A 140 -9.50 -26.36 -12.40
CA LYS A 140 -9.85 -27.68 -12.91
C LYS A 140 -10.20 -28.66 -11.80
N SER A 141 -9.55 -28.60 -10.63
CA SER A 141 -9.87 -29.49 -9.51
C SER A 141 -11.22 -29.22 -8.84
N LEU A 142 -11.80 -28.03 -9.06
CA LEU A 142 -13.11 -27.65 -8.52
C LEU A 142 -14.29 -28.12 -9.40
N PHE A 143 -14.04 -28.48 -10.66
CA PHE A 143 -15.08 -28.84 -11.63
C PHE A 143 -15.03 -30.29 -12.11
N TRP A 144 -14.02 -31.08 -11.71
CA TRP A 144 -13.81 -32.43 -12.23
C TRP A 144 -13.58 -33.49 -11.11
N ASN A 145 -14.29 -33.36 -9.97
CA ASN A 145 -14.46 -34.46 -9.01
C ASN A 145 -15.88 -34.99 -9.06
#